data_2924496361c6ceb2e11a209ab46bcb06
#
_entry.id   2924496361c6ceb2e11a209ab46bcb06
#
_cell.length_a   1.000
_cell.length_b   1.000
_cell.length_c   1.000
_cell.angle_alpha   90.00
_cell.angle_beta   90.00
_cell.angle_gamma   90.00
#
_symmetry.space_group_name_H-M   'P 1'
#
loop_
_entity.id
_entity.type
_entity.pdbx_description
1 polymer ?
#
loop_
_entity_poly.entity_id
_entity_poly.type
_entity_poly.pdbx_seq_one_letter_code
_entity_poly.pdbx_strand_id
1 'polypeptide(L)'
;MYLIVTRSFPPEVGGMQNLMWGLAKEMSKNFMTKVFADYHENHNRFDKNENFSIERVGGIKFLRKIRKAQLINEYVKENKVQGIIADHWKSLELIKTDKKKYCLIHGKEINHPKGSSLNKRINKVLNSVEKIIANSEFTKNLAVENGVEQEKVIVINPGINPAQELNKTSLNKVESLLKTKSPRLITVSRFDKRKNHEKV
;
A
#
# COMPACT_ATOMS: atom_id res chain seq x y z
N MET A 1 6.68 -5.20 18.19
CA MET A 1 6.78 -4.30 17.03
C MET A 1 6.03 -4.85 15.83
N TYR A 2 5.67 -3.99 14.89
CA TYR A 2 5.10 -4.40 13.59
C TYR A 2 6.03 -4.05 12.44
N LEU A 3 6.03 -4.89 11.41
CA LEU A 3 6.73 -4.63 10.16
C LEU A 3 5.73 -4.25 9.07
N ILE A 4 6.05 -3.23 8.30
CA ILE A 4 5.33 -2.86 7.09
C ILE A 4 6.22 -3.18 5.89
N VAL A 5 5.72 -4.00 4.97
CA VAL A 5 6.48 -4.44 3.80
C VAL A 5 5.81 -3.93 2.54
N THR A 6 6.46 -3.01 1.87
CA THR A 6 5.90 -2.36 0.69
C THR A 6 6.90 -2.30 -0.46
N ARG A 7 6.39 -2.17 -1.68
CA ARG A 7 7.19 -1.87 -2.87
C ARG A 7 7.13 -0.39 -3.22
N SER A 8 6.08 0.28 -2.79
CA SER A 8 5.79 1.66 -3.14
C SER A 8 5.67 2.49 -1.86
N PHE A 9 6.63 3.39 -1.63
CA PHE A 9 6.68 4.24 -0.44
C PHE A 9 7.23 5.63 -0.80
N PRO A 10 6.85 6.71 -0.09
CA PRO A 10 7.43 8.02 -0.35
C PRO A 10 8.97 8.00 -0.27
N PRO A 11 9.65 8.90 -0.97
CA PRO A 11 9.14 10.10 -1.63
C PRO A 11 8.49 9.89 -3.01
N GLU A 12 8.36 8.65 -3.48
CA GLU A 12 7.57 8.36 -4.68
C GLU A 12 6.12 8.81 -4.48
N VAL A 13 5.55 9.53 -5.45
CA VAL A 13 4.20 10.10 -5.35
C VAL A 13 3.16 9.13 -5.90
N GLY A 14 2.12 8.85 -5.11
CA GLY A 14 1.00 8.02 -5.53
C GLY A 14 0.08 7.61 -4.38
N GLY A 15 -1.10 7.12 -4.72
CA GLY A 15 -2.11 6.76 -3.71
C GLY A 15 -1.66 5.63 -2.78
N MET A 16 -0.96 4.61 -3.34
CA MET A 16 -0.44 3.50 -2.55
C MET A 16 0.67 3.94 -1.61
N GLN A 17 1.58 4.79 -2.11
CA GLN A 17 2.67 5.36 -1.33
C GLN A 17 2.12 6.13 -0.12
N ASN A 18 1.14 7.00 -0.37
CA ASN A 18 0.50 7.78 0.68
C ASN A 18 -0.28 6.91 1.67
N LEU A 19 -0.95 5.86 1.20
CA LEU A 19 -1.67 4.93 2.06
C LEU A 19 -0.71 4.19 3.01
N MET A 20 0.38 3.64 2.47
CA MET A 20 1.33 2.89 3.28
C MET A 20 2.12 3.79 4.24
N TRP A 21 2.40 5.01 3.83
CA TRP A 21 2.98 6.03 4.70
C TRP A 21 2.03 6.43 5.83
N GLY A 22 0.79 6.76 5.51
CA GLY A 22 -0.23 7.09 6.51
C GLY A 22 -0.43 5.95 7.52
N LEU A 23 -0.48 4.70 7.04
CA LEU A 23 -0.55 3.52 7.90
C LEU A 23 0.67 3.42 8.83
N ALA A 24 1.90 3.58 8.30
CA ALA A 24 3.11 3.55 9.10
C ALA A 24 3.12 4.65 10.17
N LYS A 25 2.73 5.85 9.79
CA LYS A 25 2.66 7.01 10.67
C LYS A 25 1.64 6.83 11.81
N GLU A 26 0.45 6.34 11.49
CA GLU A 26 -0.57 6.08 12.51
C GLU A 26 -0.18 4.92 13.44
N MET A 27 0.36 3.85 12.88
CA MET A 27 0.81 2.72 13.70
C MET A 27 1.98 3.09 14.61
N SER A 28 2.89 3.94 14.16
CA SER A 28 4.05 4.36 14.96
C SER A 28 3.70 5.18 16.20
N LYS A 29 2.48 5.72 16.29
CA LYS A 29 2.01 6.41 17.50
C LYS A 29 1.84 5.48 18.70
N ASN A 30 1.51 4.21 18.46
CA ASN A 30 1.17 3.25 19.51
C ASN A 30 2.06 2.00 19.51
N PHE A 31 2.77 1.74 18.41
CA PHE A 31 3.58 0.54 18.22
C PHE A 31 4.94 0.86 17.63
N MET A 32 5.98 0.21 18.11
CA MET A 32 7.25 0.19 17.37
C MET A 32 6.98 -0.33 15.96
N THR A 33 7.28 0.50 14.97
CA THR A 33 7.02 0.21 13.56
C THR A 33 8.30 0.32 12.75
N LYS A 34 8.55 -0.68 11.89
CA LYS A 34 9.64 -0.65 10.91
C LYS A 34 9.09 -0.92 9.52
N VAL A 35 9.51 -0.10 8.57
CA VAL A 35 9.11 -0.22 7.16
C VAL A 35 10.25 -0.80 6.34
N PHE A 36 9.98 -1.85 5.57
CA PHE A 36 10.85 -2.36 4.51
C PHE A 36 10.28 -1.93 3.16
N ALA A 37 10.96 -1.00 2.50
CA ALA A 37 10.52 -0.43 1.23
C ALA A 37 11.54 -0.66 0.11
N ASP A 38 11.09 -0.51 -1.14
CA ASP A 38 12.03 -0.46 -2.27
C ASP A 38 12.83 0.85 -2.23
N TYR A 39 14.07 0.78 -2.71
CA TYR A 39 14.95 1.94 -2.81
C TYR A 39 14.38 3.01 -3.75
N HIS A 40 14.56 4.27 -3.36
CA HIS A 40 14.29 5.45 -4.17
C HIS A 40 15.45 6.44 -3.99
N GLU A 41 15.95 7.05 -5.05
CA GLU A 41 17.14 7.89 -5.03
C GLU A 41 17.06 9.08 -4.05
N ASN A 42 15.89 9.68 -3.90
CA ASN A 42 15.65 10.84 -3.04
C ASN A 42 15.13 10.48 -1.63
N HIS A 43 15.34 9.25 -1.17
CA HIS A 43 14.74 8.77 0.08
C HIS A 43 15.33 9.39 1.35
N ASN A 44 16.62 9.75 1.34
CA ASN A 44 17.36 10.15 2.56
C ASN A 44 16.70 11.30 3.33
N ARG A 45 16.24 12.33 2.61
CA ARG A 45 15.60 13.49 3.24
C ARG A 45 14.25 13.12 3.83
N PHE A 46 13.49 12.29 3.14
CA PHE A 46 12.20 11.82 3.60
C PHE A 46 12.37 10.92 4.85
N ASP A 47 13.22 9.91 4.74
CA ASP A 47 13.39 8.90 5.79
C ASP A 47 13.88 9.50 7.12
N LYS A 48 14.72 10.54 7.07
CA LYS A 48 15.22 11.25 8.26
C LYS A 48 14.14 12.03 9.03
N ASN A 49 13.05 12.38 8.38
CA ASN A 49 11.96 13.17 8.98
C ASN A 49 10.87 12.31 9.61
N GLU A 50 10.97 10.98 9.49
CA GLU A 50 9.98 10.07 10.04
C GLU A 50 10.35 9.60 11.44
N ASN A 51 9.34 9.36 12.26
CA ASN A 51 9.49 8.87 13.64
C ASN A 51 9.52 7.33 13.75
N PHE A 52 9.59 6.63 12.62
CA PHE A 52 9.71 5.19 12.53
C PHE A 52 10.89 4.79 11.62
N SER A 53 11.42 3.59 11.84
CA SER A 53 12.57 3.09 11.08
C SER A 53 12.15 2.68 9.67
N ILE A 54 12.94 3.09 8.67
CA ILE A 54 12.73 2.72 7.26
C ILE A 54 14.01 2.06 6.74
N GLU A 55 13.86 0.85 6.21
CA GLU A 55 14.92 0.13 5.53
C GLU A 55 14.64 0.02 4.05
N ARG A 56 15.54 0.57 3.23
CA ARG A 56 15.41 0.62 1.78
C ARG A 56 16.23 -0.47 1.12
N VAL A 57 15.58 -1.26 0.28
CA VAL A 57 16.24 -2.36 -0.44
C VAL A 57 16.34 -2.03 -1.92
N GLY A 58 17.57 -1.89 -2.41
CA GLY A 58 17.89 -1.58 -3.80
C GLY A 58 18.19 -2.80 -4.66
N GLY A 59 18.58 -2.51 -5.92
CA GLY A 59 18.99 -3.51 -6.90
C GLY A 59 17.92 -3.88 -7.93
N ILE A 60 18.27 -4.83 -8.81
CA ILE A 60 17.41 -5.32 -9.88
C ILE A 60 16.13 -5.92 -9.29
N LYS A 61 14.98 -5.61 -9.89
CA LYS A 61 13.63 -5.90 -9.37
C LYS A 61 13.42 -7.33 -8.85
N PHE A 62 13.91 -8.33 -9.55
CA PHE A 62 13.77 -9.73 -9.13
C PHE A 62 14.65 -10.04 -7.91
N LEU A 63 15.94 -9.69 -7.96
CA LEU A 63 16.90 -9.90 -6.87
C LEU A 63 16.52 -9.08 -5.63
N ARG A 64 16.05 -7.85 -5.81
CA ARG A 64 15.55 -6.99 -4.74
C ARG A 64 14.42 -7.64 -3.93
N LYS A 65 13.49 -8.33 -4.61
CA LYS A 65 12.41 -9.06 -3.92
C LYS A 65 12.97 -10.17 -3.02
N ILE A 66 13.92 -10.95 -3.53
CA ILE A 66 14.57 -12.04 -2.77
C ILE A 66 15.35 -11.45 -1.59
N ARG A 67 16.19 -10.46 -1.86
CA ARG A 67 17.00 -9.79 -0.83
C ARG A 67 16.14 -9.18 0.27
N LYS A 68 15.05 -8.50 -0.10
CA LYS A 68 14.12 -7.93 0.88
C LYS A 68 13.49 -9.01 1.75
N ALA A 69 13.06 -10.12 1.17
CA ALA A 69 12.51 -11.23 1.93
C ALA A 69 13.55 -11.89 2.87
N GLN A 70 14.80 -12.03 2.44
CA GLN A 70 15.89 -12.53 3.29
C GLN A 70 16.12 -11.62 4.50
N LEU A 71 16.28 -10.31 4.26
CA LEU A 71 16.43 -9.31 5.34
C LEU A 71 15.29 -9.37 6.35
N ILE A 72 14.05 -9.49 5.87
CA ILE A 72 12.87 -9.59 6.75
C ILE A 72 12.89 -10.90 7.54
N ASN A 73 13.20 -12.03 6.89
CA ASN A 73 13.26 -13.32 7.55
C ASN A 73 14.34 -13.37 8.65
N GLU A 74 15.49 -12.75 8.43
CA GLU A 74 16.57 -12.61 9.42
C GLU A 74 16.11 -11.67 10.54
N TYR A 75 15.58 -10.50 10.19
CA TYR A 75 15.08 -9.53 11.16
C TYR A 75 14.03 -10.09 12.12
N VAL A 76 13.10 -10.90 11.60
CA VAL A 76 12.05 -11.55 12.41
C VAL A 76 12.61 -12.55 13.40
N LYS A 77 13.72 -13.22 13.09
CA LYS A 77 14.37 -14.17 14.02
C LYS A 77 15.04 -13.46 15.20
N GLU A 78 15.59 -12.29 14.95
CA GLU A 78 16.38 -11.52 15.93
C GLU A 78 15.52 -10.56 16.77
N ASN A 79 14.29 -10.28 16.34
CA ASN A 79 13.47 -9.25 16.93
C ASN A 79 12.06 -9.77 17.33
N LYS A 80 11.48 -9.19 18.39
CA LYS A 80 10.13 -9.51 18.84
C LYS A 80 9.06 -8.89 17.91
N VAL A 81 8.87 -9.49 16.73
CA VAL A 81 7.85 -9.07 15.76
C VAL A 81 6.49 -9.68 16.10
N GLN A 82 5.45 -8.85 16.20
CA GLN A 82 4.07 -9.23 16.46
C GLN A 82 3.29 -9.55 15.17
N GLY A 83 3.61 -8.83 14.09
CA GLY A 83 2.94 -9.04 12.82
C GLY A 83 3.61 -8.27 11.67
N ILE A 84 3.27 -8.69 10.47
CA ILE A 84 3.78 -8.16 9.21
C ILE A 84 2.59 -7.71 8.35
N ILE A 85 2.58 -6.46 7.93
CA ILE A 85 1.55 -5.89 7.07
C ILE A 85 2.16 -5.57 5.71
N ALA A 86 1.51 -6.00 4.64
CA ALA A 86 2.00 -5.77 3.29
C ALA A 86 0.96 -5.10 2.39
N ASP A 87 1.46 -4.27 1.49
CA ASP A 87 0.68 -3.58 0.46
C ASP A 87 0.21 -4.46 -0.69
N HIS A 88 0.77 -5.66 -0.79
CA HIS A 88 0.60 -6.52 -1.95
C HIS A 88 1.03 -7.96 -1.65
N TRP A 89 0.31 -8.96 -2.16
CA TRP A 89 0.64 -10.36 -1.97
C TRP A 89 2.08 -10.75 -2.35
N LYS A 90 2.66 -10.12 -3.40
CA LYS A 90 4.06 -10.36 -3.81
C LYS A 90 5.08 -9.93 -2.75
N SER A 91 4.71 -9.00 -1.88
CA SER A 91 5.56 -8.55 -0.78
C SER A 91 5.68 -9.61 0.32
N LEU A 92 4.69 -10.51 0.44
CA LEU A 92 4.67 -11.61 1.42
C LEU A 92 5.18 -12.94 0.87
N GLU A 93 5.17 -13.12 -0.44
CA GLU A 93 5.33 -14.44 -1.10
C GLU A 93 6.59 -15.22 -0.69
N LEU A 94 7.70 -14.52 -0.40
CA LEU A 94 8.96 -15.13 -0.01
C LEU A 94 9.27 -14.99 1.49
N ILE A 95 8.36 -14.40 2.26
CA ILE A 95 8.55 -14.25 3.70
C ILE A 95 8.12 -15.54 4.40
N LYS A 96 9.11 -16.21 4.99
CA LYS A 96 8.95 -17.49 5.70
C LYS A 96 9.03 -17.24 7.20
N THR A 97 7.89 -17.11 7.86
CA THR A 97 7.78 -16.89 9.31
C THR A 97 6.46 -17.41 9.84
N ASP A 98 6.44 -17.74 11.12
CA ASP A 98 5.26 -18.10 11.92
C ASP A 98 4.45 -16.86 12.37
N LYS A 99 5.02 -15.67 12.23
CA LYS A 99 4.37 -14.43 12.65
C LYS A 99 3.12 -14.14 11.81
N LYS A 100 2.12 -13.52 12.45
CA LYS A 100 0.88 -13.11 11.78
C LYS A 100 1.19 -12.19 10.61
N LYS A 101 0.62 -12.50 9.45
CA LYS A 101 0.75 -11.70 8.24
C LYS A 101 -0.60 -11.14 7.83
N TYR A 102 -0.60 -9.91 7.41
CA TYR A 102 -1.77 -9.16 6.94
C TYR A 102 -1.48 -8.63 5.55
N CYS A 103 -2.41 -8.78 4.62
CA CYS A 103 -2.22 -8.35 3.24
C CYS A 103 -3.32 -7.37 2.83
N LEU A 104 -2.93 -6.17 2.39
CA LEU A 104 -3.85 -5.25 1.73
C LEU A 104 -4.05 -5.68 0.28
N ILE A 105 -5.30 -5.60 -0.20
CA ILE A 105 -5.66 -5.86 -1.59
C ILE A 105 -6.48 -4.70 -2.16
N HIS A 106 -6.27 -4.41 -3.47
CA HIS A 106 -6.79 -3.20 -4.13
C HIS A 106 -7.55 -3.51 -5.43
N GLY A 107 -7.68 -4.79 -5.80
CA GLY A 107 -8.46 -5.30 -6.92
C GLY A 107 -7.62 -5.71 -8.13
N LYS A 108 -6.85 -4.79 -8.75
CA LYS A 108 -6.11 -5.08 -9.99
C LYS A 108 -5.13 -6.24 -9.87
N GLU A 109 -4.41 -6.32 -8.77
CA GLU A 109 -3.34 -7.29 -8.53
C GLU A 109 -3.84 -8.70 -8.23
N ILE A 110 -5.14 -8.85 -7.95
CA ILE A 110 -5.82 -10.13 -7.71
C ILE A 110 -6.75 -10.53 -8.85
N ASN A 111 -7.08 -9.61 -9.77
CA ASN A 111 -7.97 -9.87 -10.89
C ASN A 111 -7.25 -10.61 -12.02
N HIS A 112 -7.17 -11.93 -11.88
CA HIS A 112 -6.58 -12.82 -12.87
C HIS A 112 -7.52 -14.00 -13.14
N PRO A 113 -7.51 -14.59 -14.36
CA PRO A 113 -8.38 -15.70 -14.70
C PRO A 113 -8.30 -16.83 -13.65
N LYS A 114 -9.47 -17.23 -13.13
CA LYS A 114 -9.58 -18.30 -12.14
C LYS A 114 -8.91 -19.58 -12.63
N GLY A 115 -8.12 -20.21 -11.78
CA GLY A 115 -7.38 -21.43 -12.11
C GLY A 115 -6.06 -21.23 -12.87
N SER A 116 -5.76 -19.99 -13.34
CA SER A 116 -4.46 -19.69 -13.93
C SER A 116 -3.30 -19.89 -12.93
N SER A 117 -2.08 -20.07 -13.44
CA SER A 117 -0.88 -20.24 -12.57
C SER A 117 -0.71 -19.05 -11.62
N LEU A 118 -1.01 -17.84 -12.10
CA LEU A 118 -0.91 -16.65 -11.30
C LEU A 118 -2.02 -16.57 -10.24
N ASN A 119 -3.26 -16.94 -10.59
CA ASN A 119 -4.36 -17.03 -9.62
C ASN A 119 -4.08 -18.05 -8.51
N LYS A 120 -3.61 -19.25 -8.86
CA LYS A 120 -3.21 -20.27 -7.87
C LYS A 120 -2.12 -19.76 -6.93
N ARG A 121 -1.15 -19.05 -7.47
CA ARG A 121 -0.05 -18.45 -6.70
C ARG A 121 -0.52 -17.33 -5.77
N ILE A 122 -1.44 -16.47 -6.22
CA ILE A 122 -2.10 -15.45 -5.41
C ILE A 122 -2.84 -16.09 -4.24
N ASN A 123 -3.70 -17.07 -4.53
CA ASN A 123 -4.49 -17.76 -3.50
C ASN A 123 -3.63 -18.46 -2.48
N LYS A 124 -2.53 -19.11 -2.90
CA LYS A 124 -1.58 -19.73 -1.98
C LYS A 124 -1.03 -18.72 -0.97
N VAL A 125 -0.70 -17.52 -1.41
CA VAL A 125 -0.19 -16.47 -0.50
C VAL A 125 -1.32 -15.88 0.35
N LEU A 126 -2.45 -15.51 -0.25
CA LEU A 126 -3.54 -14.87 0.45
C LEU A 126 -4.21 -15.80 1.48
N ASN A 127 -4.39 -17.07 1.16
CA ASN A 127 -4.95 -18.04 2.12
C ASN A 127 -3.95 -18.45 3.22
N SER A 128 -2.67 -18.06 3.11
CA SER A 128 -1.67 -18.27 4.18
C SER A 128 -1.55 -17.10 5.18
N VAL A 129 -2.25 -16.00 4.97
CA VAL A 129 -2.21 -14.86 5.90
C VAL A 129 -3.30 -14.95 6.95
N GLU A 130 -3.14 -14.21 8.05
CA GLU A 130 -4.12 -14.12 9.15
C GLU A 130 -5.41 -13.42 8.70
N LYS A 131 -5.26 -12.25 8.09
CA LYS A 131 -6.37 -11.49 7.49
C LYS A 131 -5.94 -10.79 6.22
N ILE A 132 -6.90 -10.63 5.33
CA ILE A 132 -6.79 -9.89 4.08
C ILE A 132 -7.66 -8.64 4.21
N ILE A 133 -7.07 -7.48 3.96
CA ILE A 133 -7.74 -6.20 4.09
C ILE A 133 -8.09 -5.71 2.68
N ALA A 134 -9.36 -5.80 2.31
CA ALA A 134 -9.88 -5.28 1.06
C ALA A 134 -10.25 -3.80 1.21
N ASN A 135 -9.91 -2.99 0.22
CA ASN A 135 -10.20 -1.57 0.23
C ASN A 135 -11.67 -1.22 -0.07
N SER A 136 -12.50 -2.20 -0.43
CA SER A 136 -13.93 -2.05 -0.72
C SER A 136 -14.64 -3.40 -0.75
N GLU A 137 -15.96 -3.40 -0.66
CA GLU A 137 -16.77 -4.62 -0.86
C GLU A 137 -16.56 -5.22 -2.25
N PHE A 138 -16.43 -4.38 -3.29
CA PHE A 138 -16.09 -4.85 -4.63
C PHE A 138 -14.81 -5.68 -4.65
N THR A 139 -13.75 -5.19 -4.00
CA THR A 139 -12.46 -5.91 -3.94
C THR A 139 -12.55 -7.20 -3.12
N LYS A 140 -13.34 -7.20 -2.03
CA LYS A 140 -13.63 -8.41 -1.25
C LYS A 140 -14.32 -9.46 -2.11
N ASN A 141 -15.42 -9.10 -2.77
CA ASN A 141 -16.18 -10.01 -3.62
C ASN A 141 -15.29 -10.58 -4.74
N LEU A 142 -14.50 -9.73 -5.40
CA LEU A 142 -13.55 -10.15 -6.41
C LEU A 142 -12.52 -11.18 -5.87
N ALA A 143 -12.02 -10.98 -4.65
CA ALA A 143 -11.09 -11.92 -4.02
C ALA A 143 -11.75 -13.28 -3.77
N VAL A 144 -12.95 -13.31 -3.20
CA VAL A 144 -13.72 -14.53 -2.91
C VAL A 144 -14.08 -15.28 -4.20
N GLU A 145 -14.55 -14.57 -5.23
CA GLU A 145 -14.83 -15.16 -6.55
C GLU A 145 -13.59 -15.81 -7.17
N ASN A 146 -12.41 -15.26 -6.91
CA ASN A 146 -11.13 -15.79 -7.38
C ASN A 146 -10.53 -16.89 -6.49
N GLY A 147 -11.22 -17.33 -5.43
CA GLY A 147 -10.85 -18.49 -4.61
C GLY A 147 -10.12 -18.17 -3.32
N VAL A 148 -10.23 -16.93 -2.84
CA VAL A 148 -9.76 -16.55 -1.50
C VAL A 148 -10.82 -16.92 -0.45
N GLU A 149 -10.40 -17.40 0.70
CA GLU A 149 -11.26 -17.77 1.83
C GLU A 149 -12.00 -16.53 2.38
N GLN A 150 -13.33 -16.54 2.33
CA GLN A 150 -14.17 -15.38 2.66
C GLN A 150 -13.98 -14.88 4.10
N GLU A 151 -13.84 -15.79 5.06
CA GLU A 151 -13.66 -15.49 6.48
C GLU A 151 -12.34 -14.79 6.79
N LYS A 152 -11.37 -14.86 5.88
CA LYS A 152 -10.10 -14.11 5.98
C LYS A 152 -10.20 -12.69 5.48
N VAL A 153 -11.20 -12.36 4.67
CA VAL A 153 -11.30 -11.05 4.02
C VAL A 153 -12.18 -10.11 4.84
N ILE A 154 -11.58 -9.03 5.31
CA ILE A 154 -12.28 -7.92 5.94
C ILE A 154 -12.23 -6.68 5.05
N VAL A 155 -13.24 -5.84 5.11
CA VAL A 155 -13.24 -4.56 4.38
C VAL A 155 -12.85 -3.44 5.32
N ILE A 156 -11.81 -2.71 4.96
CA ILE A 156 -11.41 -1.46 5.62
C ILE A 156 -11.19 -0.45 4.49
N ASN A 157 -12.10 0.51 4.39
CA ASN A 157 -11.95 1.58 3.41
C ASN A 157 -10.70 2.41 3.72
N PRO A 158 -9.92 2.81 2.70
CA PRO A 158 -8.74 3.62 2.89
C PRO A 158 -9.07 4.93 3.58
N GLY A 159 -8.32 5.26 4.61
CA GLY A 159 -8.38 6.58 5.24
C GLY A 159 -7.75 7.65 4.33
N ILE A 160 -8.04 8.90 4.64
CA ILE A 160 -7.41 10.06 4.04
C ILE A 160 -6.46 10.71 5.05
N ASN A 161 -5.34 11.23 4.57
CA ASN A 161 -4.48 12.04 5.41
C ASN A 161 -5.23 13.33 5.81
N PRO A 162 -4.98 13.87 7.01
CA PRO A 162 -5.54 15.16 7.40
C PRO A 162 -5.28 16.21 6.34
N ALA A 163 -6.27 17.05 6.08
CA ALA A 163 -6.11 18.16 5.15
C ALA A 163 -5.00 19.08 5.69
N GLN A 164 -4.09 19.47 4.79
CA GLN A 164 -3.12 20.51 5.11
C GLN A 164 -3.82 21.87 5.13
N GLU A 165 -3.26 22.81 5.88
CA GLU A 165 -3.76 24.19 5.87
C GLU A 165 -3.75 24.73 4.44
N LEU A 166 -4.85 25.35 4.05
CA LEU A 166 -5.00 25.92 2.73
C LEU A 166 -4.06 27.13 2.58
N ASN A 167 -3.25 27.10 1.54
CA ASN A 167 -2.46 28.28 1.16
C ASN A 167 -3.41 29.37 0.64
N LYS A 168 -3.58 30.44 1.43
CA LYS A 168 -4.49 31.57 1.13
C LYS A 168 -4.23 32.19 -0.25
N THR A 169 -2.96 32.32 -0.65
CA THR A 169 -2.60 32.87 -1.96
C THR A 169 -3.08 31.98 -3.10
N SER A 170 -2.92 30.65 -2.97
CA SER A 170 -3.40 29.68 -3.95
C SER A 170 -4.93 29.65 -4.01
N LEU A 171 -5.59 29.75 -2.84
CA LEU A 171 -7.06 29.80 -2.76
C LEU A 171 -7.61 31.02 -3.49
N ASN A 172 -7.09 32.24 -3.20
CA ASN A 172 -7.49 33.48 -3.86
C ASN A 172 -7.32 33.41 -5.39
N LYS A 173 -6.21 32.80 -5.85
CA LYS A 173 -5.97 32.59 -7.29
C LYS A 173 -7.02 31.67 -7.91
N VAL A 174 -7.37 30.58 -7.26
CA VAL A 174 -8.42 29.65 -7.76
C VAL A 174 -9.78 30.34 -7.73
N GLU A 175 -10.12 31.04 -6.68
CA GLU A 175 -11.38 31.79 -6.59
C GLU A 175 -11.50 32.87 -7.69
N SER A 176 -10.41 33.56 -8.00
CA SER A 176 -10.40 34.54 -9.09
C SER A 176 -10.67 33.89 -10.47
N LEU A 177 -10.18 32.68 -10.69
CA LEU A 177 -10.40 31.94 -11.93
C LEU A 177 -11.84 31.39 -12.04
N LEU A 178 -12.50 31.15 -10.91
CA LEU A 178 -13.80 30.47 -10.86
C LEU A 178 -14.99 31.41 -10.61
N LYS A 179 -14.77 32.72 -10.43
CA LYS A 179 -15.77 33.69 -9.97
C LYS A 179 -17.11 33.69 -10.69
N THR A 180 -17.14 33.32 -11.96
CA THR A 180 -18.32 33.46 -12.81
C THR A 180 -18.93 32.13 -13.24
N LYS A 181 -18.41 30.98 -12.77
CA LYS A 181 -18.83 29.69 -13.30
C LYS A 181 -19.50 28.81 -12.23
N SER A 182 -20.69 28.29 -12.57
CA SER A 182 -21.47 27.36 -11.75
C SER A 182 -22.29 26.43 -12.66
N PRO A 183 -22.40 25.12 -12.37
CA PRO A 183 -21.70 24.42 -11.29
C PRO A 183 -20.19 24.29 -11.53
N ARG A 184 -19.43 24.10 -10.45
CA ARG A 184 -17.99 23.90 -10.51
C ARG A 184 -17.68 22.41 -10.38
N LEU A 185 -17.08 21.84 -11.41
CA LEU A 185 -16.66 20.44 -11.44
C LEU A 185 -15.12 20.39 -11.47
N ILE A 186 -14.55 19.48 -10.71
CA ILE A 186 -13.11 19.23 -10.70
C ILE A 186 -12.82 17.74 -10.84
N THR A 187 -11.89 17.41 -11.73
CA THR A 187 -11.35 16.06 -11.86
C THR A 187 -9.87 16.06 -11.52
N VAL A 188 -9.50 15.31 -10.49
CA VAL A 188 -8.12 15.15 -10.06
C VAL A 188 -7.71 13.70 -10.24
N SER A 189 -6.99 13.39 -11.33
CA SER A 189 -6.48 12.05 -11.57
C SER A 189 -5.30 12.05 -12.55
N ARG A 190 -4.62 10.89 -12.67
CA ARG A 190 -3.61 10.72 -13.71
C ARG A 190 -4.27 10.65 -15.09
N PHE A 191 -3.59 11.11 -16.14
CA PHE A 191 -4.01 10.86 -17.52
C PHE A 191 -3.81 9.36 -17.83
N ASP A 192 -4.88 8.60 -17.64
CA ASP A 192 -4.94 7.16 -17.88
C ASP A 192 -6.30 6.86 -18.53
N LYS A 193 -6.32 6.07 -19.59
CA LYS A 193 -7.55 5.70 -20.32
C LYS A 193 -8.67 5.20 -19.40
N ARG A 194 -8.32 4.51 -18.30
CA ARG A 194 -9.28 4.02 -17.30
C ARG A 194 -9.96 5.14 -16.50
N LYS A 195 -9.40 6.36 -16.51
CA LYS A 195 -9.98 7.52 -15.83
C LYS A 195 -11.00 8.25 -16.69
N ASN A 196 -11.09 7.85 -17.96
CA ASN A 196 -12.15 8.24 -18.88
C ASN A 196 -12.37 9.76 -19.00
N HIS A 197 -11.27 10.51 -19.04
CA HIS A 197 -11.26 11.98 -19.13
C HIS A 197 -12.03 12.51 -20.36
N GLU A 198 -12.15 11.70 -21.41
CA GLU A 198 -12.89 12.07 -22.63
C GLU A 198 -14.41 12.17 -22.39
N LYS A 199 -14.92 11.61 -21.26
CA LYS A 199 -16.36 11.62 -20.92
C LYS A 199 -16.69 12.52 -19.73
N VAL A 200 -15.71 13.27 -19.23
CA VAL A 200 -15.87 14.26 -18.16
C VAL A 200 -15.80 15.68 -18.75
#